data_3d101b710f9b334dc4c175b5eba04e6f
#
_entry.id   3d101b710f9b334dc4c175b5eba04e6f
#
_cell.length_a   1.000
_cell.length_b   1.000
_cell.length_c   1.000
_cell.angle_alpha   90.00
_cell.angle_beta   90.00
_cell.angle_gamma   90.00
#
_symmetry.space_group_name_H-M   'P 1'
#
loop_
_entity.id
_entity.type
_entity.pdbx_description
1 polymer ?
#
loop_
_entity_poly.entity_id
_entity_poly.type
_entity_poly.pdbx_seq_one_letter_code
_entity_poly.pdbx_strand_id
1 'polypeptide(L)'
;LRKKVKDLMSSPEVRFTPEYMAFEECPGGAYHHHSYQGGLLHHTVSVTRISLLLCDLIEGIYGGKVDRDTVLAGALLHDIMKCYVYKGNGRRFSSSRLGERIDHMTLLIAEMYKHDFPLDVIHTVVAHHGDNSPLSPRTLEALIVYMADYTDAELNRRVQRAAEGLARGVGIDLKVSLSAQEYLSLLKAKELEGWDAVRRLLSGILERKSDLTEP
;
A
#
# COMPACT_ATOMS: atom_id res chain seq x y z
N LEU A 1 11.10 -10.93 -17.96
CA LEU A 1 10.46 -10.04 -17.01
C LEU A 1 10.28 -10.71 -15.63
N ARG A 2 9.56 -11.84 -15.53
CA ARG A 2 9.26 -12.55 -14.28
C ARG A 2 10.48 -12.77 -13.36
N LYS A 3 11.64 -13.15 -13.89
CA LYS A 3 12.88 -13.32 -13.12
C LYS A 3 13.33 -11.97 -12.50
N LYS A 4 13.39 -10.91 -13.32
CA LYS A 4 13.79 -9.56 -12.86
C LYS A 4 12.89 -9.04 -11.71
N VAL A 5 11.56 -9.25 -11.83
CA VAL A 5 10.61 -8.88 -10.77
C VAL A 5 10.92 -9.65 -9.48
N LYS A 6 11.12 -10.97 -9.55
CA LYS A 6 11.46 -11.78 -8.38
C LYS A 6 12.79 -11.35 -7.75
N ASP A 7 13.82 -11.14 -8.56
CA ASP A 7 15.14 -10.75 -8.08
C ASP A 7 15.07 -9.40 -7.35
N LEU A 8 14.36 -8.41 -7.92
CA LEU A 8 14.19 -7.11 -7.30
C LEU A 8 13.36 -7.17 -6.00
N MET A 9 12.30 -7.98 -5.94
CA MET A 9 11.51 -8.17 -4.73
C MET A 9 12.27 -8.88 -3.61
N SER A 10 13.19 -9.78 -3.96
CA SER A 10 13.89 -10.61 -2.97
C SER A 10 15.12 -9.93 -2.37
N SER A 11 15.79 -9.05 -3.11
CA SER A 11 17.07 -8.47 -2.68
C SER A 11 17.35 -7.15 -3.41
N PRO A 12 16.58 -6.08 -3.17
CA PRO A 12 16.90 -4.79 -3.72
C PRO A 12 18.20 -4.27 -3.05
N GLU A 13 19.23 -4.05 -3.84
CA GLU A 13 20.51 -3.51 -3.36
C GLU A 13 20.47 -1.99 -3.19
N VAL A 14 19.99 -1.50 -2.06
CA VAL A 14 20.00 -0.09 -1.74
C VAL A 14 21.28 0.28 -0.97
N ARG A 15 22.19 0.98 -1.64
CA ARG A 15 23.54 1.26 -1.11
C ARG A 15 23.60 2.27 0.03
N PHE A 16 22.57 3.07 0.23
CA PHE A 16 22.66 4.27 1.10
C PHE A 16 22.10 4.07 2.50
N THR A 17 21.53 2.92 2.81
CA THR A 17 21.02 2.63 4.14
C THR A 17 21.14 1.15 4.48
N PRO A 18 21.63 0.82 5.68
CA PRO A 18 21.48 -0.50 6.25
C PRO A 18 20.05 -0.70 6.83
N GLU A 19 19.27 0.38 6.98
CA GLU A 19 17.92 0.33 7.55
C GLU A 19 16.98 -0.17 6.48
N TYR A 20 16.37 -1.31 6.77
CA TYR A 20 15.40 -1.96 5.92
C TYR A 20 14.30 -2.54 6.80
N MET A 21 13.07 -2.28 6.43
CA MET A 21 11.91 -2.90 7.06
C MET A 21 11.47 -4.09 6.21
N ALA A 22 11.22 -5.23 6.82
CA ALA A 22 10.72 -6.40 6.08
C ALA A 22 9.42 -6.05 5.35
N PHE A 23 9.23 -6.57 4.14
CA PHE A 23 8.07 -6.25 3.30
C PHE A 23 6.75 -6.56 4.00
N GLU A 24 6.72 -7.67 4.77
CA GLU A 24 5.58 -8.13 5.55
C GLU A 24 5.28 -7.24 6.78
N GLU A 25 6.20 -6.38 7.16
CA GLU A 25 6.06 -5.47 8.30
C GLU A 25 5.86 -4.02 7.88
N CYS A 26 6.23 -3.70 6.62
CA CYS A 26 6.22 -2.35 6.11
C CYS A 26 4.78 -1.79 5.97
N PRO A 27 4.53 -0.52 6.33
CA PRO A 27 3.25 0.13 6.06
C PRO A 27 3.11 0.47 4.57
N GLY A 28 1.90 0.52 4.06
CA GLY A 28 1.62 1.03 2.71
C GLY A 28 1.78 2.55 2.58
N GLY A 29 1.72 3.27 3.70
CA GLY A 29 2.01 4.69 3.81
C GLY A 29 2.20 5.07 5.27
N ALA A 30 2.98 6.12 5.56
CA ALA A 30 3.22 6.52 6.95
C ALA A 30 1.99 7.18 7.60
N TYR A 31 1.12 7.86 6.80
CA TYR A 31 0.07 8.74 7.33
C TYR A 31 -1.26 8.69 6.57
N HIS A 32 -1.36 8.00 5.42
CA HIS A 32 -2.50 8.16 4.53
C HIS A 32 -3.41 6.94 4.46
N HIS A 33 -2.94 5.85 3.88
CA HIS A 33 -3.65 4.59 3.71
C HIS A 33 -2.74 3.44 4.09
N HIS A 34 -3.29 2.33 4.52
CA HIS A 34 -2.53 1.15 4.94
C HIS A 34 -1.41 1.47 5.95
N SER A 35 -1.62 2.46 6.84
CA SER A 35 -0.63 2.94 7.82
C SER A 35 -0.54 2.01 9.03
N TYR A 36 -0.38 0.71 8.81
CA TYR A 36 -0.25 -0.34 9.82
C TYR A 36 0.78 -1.39 9.38
N GLN A 37 1.26 -2.18 10.33
CA GLN A 37 2.22 -3.25 10.06
C GLN A 37 1.65 -4.25 9.04
N GLY A 38 2.39 -4.54 7.99
CA GLY A 38 1.95 -5.36 6.86
C GLY A 38 1.04 -4.64 5.86
N GLY A 39 0.84 -3.34 6.04
CA GLY A 39 -0.01 -2.54 5.14
C GLY A 39 0.48 -2.53 3.70
N LEU A 40 1.80 -2.55 3.46
CA LEU A 40 2.38 -2.61 2.13
C LEU A 40 2.04 -3.92 1.42
N LEU A 41 2.13 -5.04 2.12
CA LEU A 41 1.73 -6.35 1.57
C LEU A 41 0.24 -6.36 1.19
N HIS A 42 -0.64 -5.88 2.09
CA HIS A 42 -2.07 -5.80 1.80
C HIS A 42 -2.36 -4.91 0.60
N HIS A 43 -1.75 -3.73 0.53
CA HIS A 43 -1.86 -2.80 -0.58
C HIS A 43 -1.40 -3.43 -1.90
N THR A 44 -0.20 -3.99 -1.95
CA THR A 44 0.35 -4.63 -3.14
C THR A 44 -0.53 -5.78 -3.66
N VAL A 45 -1.04 -6.63 -2.76
CA VAL A 45 -1.96 -7.72 -3.14
C VAL A 45 -3.27 -7.17 -3.68
N SER A 46 -3.83 -6.15 -3.04
CA SER A 46 -5.09 -5.52 -3.45
C SER A 46 -4.96 -4.84 -4.82
N VAL A 47 -3.92 -4.01 -5.00
CA VAL A 47 -3.63 -3.34 -6.28
C VAL A 47 -3.44 -4.37 -7.39
N THR A 48 -2.69 -5.45 -7.14
CA THR A 48 -2.49 -6.52 -8.13
C THR A 48 -3.81 -7.17 -8.54
N ARG A 49 -4.69 -7.48 -7.57
CA ARG A 49 -6.00 -8.09 -7.85
C ARG A 49 -6.93 -7.14 -8.62
N ILE A 50 -7.01 -5.88 -8.22
CA ILE A 50 -7.81 -4.86 -8.92
C ILE A 50 -7.29 -4.67 -10.35
N SER A 51 -5.96 -4.62 -10.54
CA SER A 51 -5.35 -4.52 -11.86
C SER A 51 -5.76 -5.67 -12.78
N LEU A 52 -5.76 -6.92 -12.28
CA LEU A 52 -6.19 -8.08 -13.06
C LEU A 52 -7.68 -8.02 -13.42
N LEU A 53 -8.55 -7.59 -12.49
CA LEU A 53 -9.98 -7.37 -12.79
C LEU A 53 -10.17 -6.28 -13.85
N LEU A 54 -9.38 -5.21 -13.84
CA LEU A 54 -9.42 -4.18 -14.87
C LEU A 54 -8.94 -4.72 -16.23
N CYS A 55 -7.92 -5.60 -16.27
CA CYS A 55 -7.52 -6.29 -17.50
C CYS A 55 -8.68 -7.13 -18.06
N ASP A 56 -9.34 -7.93 -17.22
CA ASP A 56 -10.48 -8.75 -17.63
C ASP A 56 -11.64 -7.91 -18.19
N LEU A 57 -11.92 -6.77 -17.56
CA LEU A 57 -12.95 -5.83 -18.02
C LEU A 57 -12.58 -5.23 -19.38
N ILE A 58 -11.35 -4.77 -19.56
CA ILE A 58 -10.90 -4.15 -20.81
C ILE A 58 -10.92 -5.17 -21.96
N GLU A 59 -10.41 -6.36 -21.73
CA GLU A 59 -10.36 -7.41 -22.76
C GLU A 59 -11.74 -7.98 -23.04
N GLY A 60 -12.56 -8.26 -22.02
CA GLY A 60 -13.84 -8.93 -22.16
C GLY A 60 -14.99 -8.03 -22.59
N ILE A 61 -14.98 -6.75 -22.19
CA ILE A 61 -16.10 -5.83 -22.47
C ILE A 61 -15.74 -4.83 -23.56
N TYR A 62 -14.52 -4.26 -23.53
CA TYR A 62 -14.14 -3.23 -24.48
C TYR A 62 -13.36 -3.77 -25.70
N GLY A 63 -13.02 -5.08 -25.70
CA GLY A 63 -12.25 -5.71 -26.78
C GLY A 63 -10.82 -5.18 -26.90
N GLY A 64 -10.28 -4.56 -25.84
CA GLY A 64 -8.93 -4.05 -25.77
C GLY A 64 -7.91 -5.18 -25.70
N LYS A 65 -6.63 -4.82 -25.88
CA LYS A 65 -5.49 -5.73 -25.71
C LYS A 65 -4.59 -5.18 -24.64
N VAL A 66 -4.22 -5.98 -23.63
CA VAL A 66 -3.39 -5.57 -22.50
C VAL A 66 -2.18 -6.48 -22.38
N ASP A 67 -1.00 -5.91 -22.19
CA ASP A 67 0.16 -6.67 -21.75
C ASP A 67 0.07 -6.92 -20.23
N ARG A 68 -0.54 -8.06 -19.87
CA ARG A 68 -0.75 -8.46 -18.48
C ARG A 68 0.56 -8.64 -17.70
N ASP A 69 1.65 -9.01 -18.37
CA ASP A 69 2.97 -9.15 -17.72
C ASP A 69 3.52 -7.78 -17.30
N THR A 70 3.33 -6.75 -18.11
CA THR A 70 3.67 -5.37 -17.77
C THR A 70 2.81 -4.84 -16.61
N VAL A 71 1.50 -5.07 -16.66
CA VAL A 71 0.58 -4.71 -15.55
C VAL A 71 0.98 -5.39 -14.24
N LEU A 72 1.21 -6.71 -14.27
CA LEU A 72 1.61 -7.45 -13.08
C LEU A 72 2.94 -6.97 -12.51
N ALA A 73 3.93 -6.72 -13.37
CA ALA A 73 5.22 -6.22 -12.93
C ALA A 73 5.09 -4.83 -12.29
N GLY A 74 4.33 -3.92 -12.89
CA GLY A 74 4.04 -2.59 -12.35
C GLY A 74 3.33 -2.68 -11.00
N ALA A 75 2.24 -3.44 -10.91
CA ALA A 75 1.45 -3.59 -9.69
C ALA A 75 2.24 -4.22 -8.52
N LEU A 76 3.12 -5.19 -8.80
CA LEU A 76 3.95 -5.82 -7.78
C LEU A 76 5.09 -4.93 -7.29
N LEU A 77 5.61 -4.06 -8.13
CA LEU A 77 6.83 -3.30 -7.84
C LEU A 77 6.57 -1.85 -7.41
N HIS A 78 5.43 -1.24 -7.79
CA HIS A 78 5.24 0.22 -7.71
C HIS A 78 5.69 0.85 -6.38
N ASP A 79 5.50 0.15 -5.29
CA ASP A 79 5.70 0.64 -3.93
C ASP A 79 6.79 -0.08 -3.12
N ILE A 80 7.47 -1.07 -3.70
CA ILE A 80 8.37 -1.97 -2.94
C ILE A 80 9.49 -1.23 -2.21
N MET A 81 9.95 -0.09 -2.72
CA MET A 81 10.99 0.71 -2.08
C MET A 81 10.51 1.48 -0.83
N LYS A 82 9.21 1.43 -0.50
CA LYS A 82 8.70 1.93 0.78
C LYS A 82 9.38 1.28 1.98
N CYS A 83 9.85 0.04 1.85
CA CYS A 83 10.62 -0.67 2.86
C CYS A 83 11.92 0.04 3.29
N TYR A 84 12.45 0.93 2.46
CA TYR A 84 13.67 1.69 2.74
C TYR A 84 13.41 3.13 3.16
N VAL A 85 12.29 3.69 2.72
CA VAL A 85 11.96 5.10 2.98
C VAL A 85 11.11 5.29 4.24
N TYR A 86 10.58 4.21 4.81
CA TYR A 86 9.87 4.25 6.09
C TYR A 86 10.64 3.52 7.19
N LYS A 87 10.37 3.94 8.43
CA LYS A 87 10.81 3.31 9.68
C LYS A 87 9.67 3.34 10.70
N GLY A 88 9.67 2.42 11.63
CA GLY A 88 8.66 2.35 12.68
C GLY A 88 8.75 1.06 13.48
N ASN A 89 7.86 0.93 14.46
CA ASN A 89 7.80 -0.20 15.40
C ASN A 89 6.42 -0.87 15.42
N GLY A 90 5.67 -0.81 14.32
CA GLY A 90 4.32 -1.38 14.22
C GLY A 90 3.20 -0.51 14.81
N ARG A 91 3.52 0.48 15.65
CA ARG A 91 2.54 1.43 16.23
C ARG A 91 2.46 2.73 15.46
N ARG A 92 3.61 3.27 15.08
CA ARG A 92 3.75 4.52 14.33
C ARG A 92 4.86 4.35 13.31
N PHE A 93 4.67 4.95 12.17
CA PHE A 93 5.64 4.97 11.09
C PHE A 93 6.00 6.42 10.77
N SER A 94 7.22 6.61 10.29
CA SER A 94 7.74 7.90 9.85
C SER A 94 8.72 7.68 8.71
N SER A 95 9.15 8.76 8.08
CA SER A 95 10.23 8.67 7.09
C SER A 95 11.54 8.22 7.74
N SER A 96 12.26 7.33 7.07
CA SER A 96 13.63 6.98 7.41
C SER A 96 14.57 8.15 7.03
N ARG A 97 15.84 8.09 7.45
CA ARG A 97 16.85 9.06 7.00
C ARG A 97 16.99 9.11 5.48
N LEU A 98 16.84 7.98 4.81
CA LEU A 98 16.82 7.92 3.35
C LEU A 98 15.55 8.57 2.80
N GLY A 99 14.38 8.24 3.35
CA GLY A 99 13.08 8.76 2.92
C GLY A 99 12.88 10.26 3.11
N GLU A 100 13.69 10.90 3.99
CA GLU A 100 13.76 12.38 4.10
C GLU A 100 14.50 13.04 2.92
N ARG A 101 15.16 12.29 2.05
CA ARG A 101 16.03 12.80 0.98
C ARG A 101 15.67 12.31 -0.40
N ILE A 102 15.09 11.12 -0.49
CA ILE A 102 14.68 10.51 -1.75
C ILE A 102 13.37 9.76 -1.53
N ASP A 103 12.41 9.92 -2.42
CA ASP A 103 11.16 9.18 -2.38
C ASP A 103 11.31 7.75 -2.92
N HIS A 104 10.34 6.88 -2.58
CA HIS A 104 10.35 5.47 -2.97
C HIS A 104 10.31 5.26 -4.48
N MET A 105 9.62 6.12 -5.22
CA MET A 105 9.48 6.00 -6.67
C MET A 105 10.80 6.32 -7.38
N THR A 106 11.46 7.41 -7.00
CA THR A 106 12.78 7.78 -7.54
C THR A 106 13.80 6.67 -7.28
N LEU A 107 13.79 6.09 -6.08
CA LEU A 107 14.67 4.99 -5.72
C LEU A 107 14.38 3.73 -6.56
N LEU A 108 13.10 3.40 -6.73
CA LEU A 108 12.68 2.26 -7.52
C LEU A 108 13.05 2.40 -9.01
N ILE A 109 12.83 3.57 -9.59
CA ILE A 109 13.19 3.85 -10.99
C ILE A 109 14.70 3.65 -11.21
N ALA A 110 15.53 4.15 -10.30
CA ALA A 110 16.98 3.96 -10.38
C ALA A 110 17.37 2.48 -10.37
N GLU A 111 16.77 1.68 -9.49
CA GLU A 111 17.01 0.23 -9.44
C GLU A 111 16.46 -0.50 -10.68
N MET A 112 15.28 -0.14 -11.16
CA MET A 112 14.72 -0.74 -12.37
C MET A 112 15.60 -0.44 -13.61
N TYR A 113 16.10 0.78 -13.73
CA TYR A 113 17.00 1.16 -14.81
C TYR A 113 18.33 0.38 -14.75
N LYS A 114 18.91 0.26 -13.55
CA LYS A 114 20.12 -0.52 -13.29
C LYS A 114 19.96 -2.00 -13.68
N HIS A 115 18.77 -2.55 -13.56
CA HIS A 115 18.45 -3.95 -13.86
C HIS A 115 17.83 -4.14 -15.26
N ASP A 116 17.94 -3.17 -16.15
CA ASP A 116 17.45 -3.22 -17.54
C ASP A 116 15.98 -3.65 -17.66
N PHE A 117 15.09 -3.11 -16.82
CA PHE A 117 13.66 -3.34 -16.98
C PHE A 117 13.15 -2.74 -18.30
N PRO A 118 12.12 -3.36 -18.92
CA PRO A 118 11.47 -2.78 -20.10
C PRO A 118 10.91 -1.40 -19.81
N LEU A 119 11.02 -0.49 -20.80
CA LEU A 119 10.57 0.90 -20.64
C LEU A 119 9.11 1.02 -20.24
N ASP A 120 8.22 0.18 -20.77
CA ASP A 120 6.79 0.19 -20.46
C ASP A 120 6.52 -0.20 -19.00
N VAL A 121 7.31 -1.11 -18.42
CA VAL A 121 7.24 -1.44 -16.99
C VAL A 121 7.72 -0.26 -16.13
N ILE A 122 8.83 0.38 -16.52
CA ILE A 122 9.32 1.59 -15.84
C ILE A 122 8.29 2.70 -15.93
N HIS A 123 7.69 2.92 -17.11
CA HIS A 123 6.63 3.92 -17.28
C HIS A 123 5.42 3.63 -16.40
N THR A 124 4.99 2.37 -16.31
CA THR A 124 3.89 1.96 -15.43
C THR A 124 4.16 2.34 -13.96
N VAL A 125 5.40 2.12 -13.49
CA VAL A 125 5.80 2.54 -12.15
C VAL A 125 5.88 4.06 -12.02
N VAL A 126 6.50 4.77 -12.98
CA VAL A 126 6.61 6.25 -12.94
C VAL A 126 5.25 6.93 -12.87
N ALA A 127 4.24 6.35 -13.51
CA ALA A 127 2.93 6.95 -13.70
C ALA A 127 1.87 6.52 -12.67
N HIS A 128 2.21 5.66 -11.69
CA HIS A 128 1.19 5.03 -10.82
C HIS A 128 0.44 6.00 -9.90
N HIS A 129 0.97 7.18 -9.61
CA HIS A 129 0.25 8.24 -8.89
C HIS A 129 -0.58 9.17 -9.81
N GLY A 130 -0.71 8.86 -11.10
CA GLY A 130 -1.50 9.64 -12.06
C GLY A 130 -1.03 11.07 -12.19
N ASP A 131 -1.92 12.03 -11.95
CA ASP A 131 -1.62 13.46 -12.08
C ASP A 131 -0.60 13.99 -11.05
N ASN A 132 -0.37 13.24 -9.97
CA ASN A 132 0.66 13.55 -8.98
C ASN A 132 2.02 12.91 -9.31
N SER A 133 2.12 12.18 -10.41
CA SER A 133 3.36 11.60 -10.92
C SER A 133 4.15 12.60 -11.77
N PRO A 134 5.46 12.40 -11.96
CA PRO A 134 6.26 13.16 -12.94
C PRO A 134 5.71 13.04 -14.37
N LEU A 135 5.05 11.93 -14.69
CA LEU A 135 4.38 11.67 -15.97
C LEU A 135 3.01 11.04 -15.71
N SER A 136 1.98 11.53 -16.38
CA SER A 136 0.67 10.88 -16.41
C SER A 136 0.72 9.56 -17.16
N PRO A 137 -0.17 8.58 -16.86
CA PRO A 137 -0.28 7.32 -17.60
C PRO A 137 -0.49 7.55 -19.10
N ARG A 138 0.40 7.00 -19.93
CA ARG A 138 0.35 7.12 -21.40
C ARG A 138 0.16 5.78 -22.10
N THR A 139 0.12 4.69 -21.36
CA THR A 139 -0.21 3.35 -21.87
C THR A 139 -1.41 2.82 -21.09
N LEU A 140 -2.08 1.84 -21.65
CA LEU A 140 -3.23 1.20 -21.01
C LEU A 140 -2.81 0.47 -19.72
N GLU A 141 -1.64 -0.15 -19.74
CA GLU A 141 -1.04 -0.83 -18.59
C GLU A 141 -0.77 0.13 -17.43
N ALA A 142 -0.19 1.29 -17.72
CA ALA A 142 0.07 2.34 -16.72
C ALA A 142 -1.25 2.91 -16.16
N LEU A 143 -2.27 3.11 -17.01
CA LEU A 143 -3.58 3.56 -16.58
C LEU A 143 -4.26 2.54 -15.65
N ILE A 144 -4.17 1.25 -15.98
CA ILE A 144 -4.73 0.16 -15.15
C ILE A 144 -4.10 0.18 -13.76
N VAL A 145 -2.78 0.24 -13.66
CA VAL A 145 -2.08 0.21 -12.37
C VAL A 145 -2.39 1.47 -11.57
N TYR A 146 -2.39 2.65 -12.19
CA TYR A 146 -2.80 3.90 -11.54
C TYR A 146 -4.23 3.81 -10.97
N MET A 147 -5.19 3.35 -11.77
CA MET A 147 -6.59 3.24 -11.31
C MET A 147 -6.74 2.22 -10.18
N ALA A 148 -5.98 1.13 -10.23
CA ALA A 148 -5.99 0.11 -9.18
C ALA A 148 -5.39 0.65 -7.88
N ASP A 149 -4.24 1.32 -7.94
CA ASP A 149 -3.59 1.97 -6.81
C ASP A 149 -4.50 3.03 -6.16
N TYR A 150 -5.02 3.95 -6.96
CA TYR A 150 -5.94 4.98 -6.51
C TYR A 150 -7.19 4.39 -5.84
N THR A 151 -7.78 3.36 -6.43
CA THR A 151 -9.00 2.72 -5.91
C THR A 151 -8.76 2.08 -4.55
N ASP A 152 -7.67 1.32 -4.40
CA ASP A 152 -7.35 0.67 -3.14
C ASP A 152 -6.97 1.69 -2.05
N ALA A 153 -6.12 2.65 -2.38
CA ALA A 153 -5.71 3.71 -1.47
C ALA A 153 -6.91 4.52 -0.95
N GLU A 154 -7.82 4.92 -1.85
CA GLU A 154 -9.01 5.71 -1.50
C GLU A 154 -10.02 4.88 -0.68
N LEU A 155 -10.24 3.61 -1.05
CA LEU A 155 -11.11 2.71 -0.29
C LEU A 155 -10.60 2.55 1.15
N ASN A 156 -9.32 2.20 1.31
CA ASN A 156 -8.72 2.03 2.64
C ASN A 156 -8.78 3.32 3.46
N ARG A 157 -8.44 4.46 2.85
CA ARG A 157 -8.51 5.77 3.51
C ARG A 157 -9.90 6.12 4.01
N ARG A 158 -10.96 5.84 3.24
CA ARG A 158 -12.36 6.09 3.64
C ARG A 158 -12.79 5.17 4.77
N VAL A 159 -12.46 3.89 4.68
CA VAL A 159 -12.73 2.91 5.75
C VAL A 159 -12.05 3.32 7.06
N GLN A 160 -10.77 3.68 7.00
CA GLN A 160 -10.01 4.17 8.14
C GLN A 160 -10.68 5.40 8.77
N ARG A 161 -10.98 6.43 7.99
CA ARG A 161 -11.63 7.67 8.50
C ARG A 161 -12.99 7.41 9.13
N ALA A 162 -13.78 6.51 8.53
CA ALA A 162 -15.07 6.13 9.10
C ALA A 162 -14.90 5.45 10.46
N ALA A 163 -13.97 4.51 10.59
CA ALA A 163 -13.68 3.82 11.84
C ALA A 163 -13.09 4.75 12.92
N GLU A 164 -12.23 5.68 12.54
CA GLU A 164 -11.72 6.73 13.43
C GLU A 164 -12.86 7.64 13.92
N GLY A 165 -13.83 7.93 13.05
CA GLY A 165 -15.07 8.63 13.43
C GLY A 165 -15.88 7.88 14.47
N LEU A 166 -16.01 6.56 14.32
CA LEU A 166 -16.69 5.70 15.31
C LEU A 166 -15.94 5.67 16.65
N ALA A 167 -14.61 5.60 16.64
CA ALA A 167 -13.80 5.65 17.85
C ALA A 167 -14.01 6.96 18.62
N ARG A 168 -13.97 8.09 17.92
CA ARG A 168 -14.30 9.41 18.54
C ARG A 168 -15.72 9.45 19.06
N GLY A 169 -16.69 8.84 18.37
CA GLY A 169 -18.09 8.74 18.82
C GLY A 169 -18.29 7.99 20.13
N VAL A 170 -17.36 7.10 20.50
CA VAL A 170 -17.34 6.42 21.83
C VAL A 170 -16.34 7.05 22.81
N GLY A 171 -15.77 8.21 22.49
CA GLY A 171 -14.86 8.96 23.36
C GLY A 171 -13.41 8.46 23.33
N ILE A 172 -13.00 7.69 22.30
CA ILE A 172 -11.66 7.15 22.18
C ILE A 172 -10.92 7.84 21.03
N ASP A 173 -9.75 8.40 21.33
CA ASP A 173 -8.81 8.91 20.33
C ASP A 173 -7.78 7.83 19.99
N LEU A 174 -7.76 7.40 18.73
CA LEU A 174 -6.87 6.33 18.28
C LEU A 174 -5.44 6.84 18.16
N LYS A 175 -4.59 6.43 19.10
CA LYS A 175 -3.15 6.73 19.10
C LYS A 175 -2.30 5.65 18.43
N VAL A 176 -2.94 4.57 17.97
CA VAL A 176 -2.31 3.42 17.31
C VAL A 176 -3.01 3.15 16.00
N SER A 177 -2.26 2.67 15.02
CA SER A 177 -2.82 2.23 13.74
C SER A 177 -3.54 0.90 13.90
N LEU A 178 -4.74 0.80 13.33
CA LEU A 178 -5.49 -0.45 13.24
C LEU A 178 -5.27 -1.07 11.85
N SER A 179 -5.38 -2.38 11.76
CA SER A 179 -5.38 -3.08 10.48
C SER A 179 -6.67 -2.81 9.69
N ALA A 180 -6.66 -3.06 8.38
CA ALA A 180 -7.86 -2.95 7.55
C ALA A 180 -9.02 -3.81 8.09
N GLN A 181 -8.72 -5.02 8.59
CA GLN A 181 -9.71 -5.92 9.18
C GLN A 181 -10.31 -5.37 10.45
N GLU A 182 -9.49 -4.77 11.33
CA GLU A 182 -9.97 -4.13 12.55
C GLU A 182 -10.86 -2.93 12.25
N TYR A 183 -10.49 -2.09 11.26
CA TYR A 183 -11.33 -0.98 10.80
C TYR A 183 -12.69 -1.46 10.28
N LEU A 184 -12.71 -2.47 9.40
CA LEU A 184 -13.95 -3.03 8.85
C LEU A 184 -14.81 -3.68 9.93
N SER A 185 -14.19 -4.34 10.92
CA SER A 185 -14.91 -4.94 12.05
C SER A 185 -15.63 -3.90 12.90
N LEU A 186 -15.03 -2.72 13.11
CA LEU A 186 -15.70 -1.60 13.81
C LEU A 186 -16.92 -1.08 13.06
N LEU A 187 -16.82 -0.91 11.73
CA LEU A 187 -17.94 -0.51 10.89
C LEU A 187 -19.08 -1.52 10.99
N LYS A 188 -18.76 -2.81 10.86
CA LYS A 188 -19.74 -3.90 10.95
C LYS A 188 -20.38 -3.99 12.35
N ALA A 189 -19.60 -3.86 13.41
CA ALA A 189 -20.11 -3.84 14.78
C ALA A 189 -21.10 -2.68 15.00
N LYS A 190 -20.79 -1.50 14.45
CA LYS A 190 -21.72 -0.34 14.52
C LYS A 190 -23.02 -0.61 13.80
N GLU A 191 -22.96 -1.20 12.58
CA GLU A 191 -24.13 -1.48 11.76
C GLU A 191 -25.05 -2.52 12.39
N LEU A 192 -24.49 -3.61 12.93
CA LEU A 192 -25.26 -4.75 13.40
C LEU A 192 -25.71 -4.63 14.86
N GLU A 193 -24.89 -4.04 15.75
CA GLU A 193 -25.07 -4.08 17.19
C GLU A 193 -25.04 -2.70 17.86
N GLY A 194 -24.67 -1.64 17.13
CA GLY A 194 -24.69 -0.27 17.63
C GLY A 194 -23.42 0.17 18.38
N TRP A 195 -23.54 1.26 19.15
CA TRP A 195 -22.41 1.95 19.77
C TRP A 195 -21.70 1.15 20.88
N ASP A 196 -22.45 0.35 21.62
CA ASP A 196 -21.87 -0.46 22.71
C ASP A 196 -20.97 -1.56 22.17
N ALA A 197 -21.30 -2.13 21.01
CA ALA A 197 -20.44 -3.10 20.35
C ALA A 197 -19.14 -2.44 19.83
N VAL A 198 -19.23 -1.24 19.27
CA VAL A 198 -18.02 -0.47 18.88
C VAL A 198 -17.11 -0.26 20.08
N ARG A 199 -17.67 0.16 21.22
CA ARG A 199 -16.89 0.39 22.45
C ARG A 199 -16.21 -0.89 22.93
N ARG A 200 -16.95 -2.01 23.07
CA ARG A 200 -16.40 -3.31 23.49
C ARG A 200 -15.30 -3.79 22.55
N LEU A 201 -15.57 -3.77 21.26
CA LEU A 201 -14.61 -4.25 20.26
C LEU A 201 -13.32 -3.41 20.26
N LEU A 202 -13.47 -2.09 20.31
CA LEU A 202 -12.33 -1.17 20.32
C LEU A 202 -11.47 -1.32 21.57
N SER A 203 -12.10 -1.43 22.77
CA SER A 203 -11.36 -1.71 24.02
C SER A 203 -10.55 -3.00 23.92
N GLY A 204 -11.14 -4.10 23.45
CA GLY A 204 -10.42 -5.37 23.29
C GLY A 204 -9.31 -5.32 22.22
N ILE A 205 -9.45 -4.50 21.16
CA ILE A 205 -8.37 -4.29 20.20
C ILE A 205 -7.20 -3.54 20.84
N LEU A 206 -7.49 -2.48 21.59
CA LEU A 206 -6.47 -1.63 22.22
C LEU A 206 -5.73 -2.38 23.34
N GLU A 207 -6.42 -3.19 24.14
CA GLU A 207 -5.81 -4.08 25.15
C GLU A 207 -4.79 -5.02 24.49
N ARG A 208 -5.17 -5.77 23.46
CA ARG A 208 -4.24 -6.66 22.74
C ARG A 208 -3.03 -5.93 22.16
N LYS A 209 -3.22 -4.69 21.69
CA LYS A 209 -2.12 -3.88 21.15
C LYS A 209 -1.24 -3.27 22.25
N SER A 210 -1.73 -3.12 23.48
CA SER A 210 -0.92 -2.74 24.64
C SER A 210 -0.04 -3.89 25.13
N ASP A 211 -0.57 -5.11 25.18
CA ASP A 211 0.13 -6.32 25.66
C ASP A 211 1.32 -6.72 24.75
N LEU A 212 1.24 -6.40 23.45
CA LEU A 212 2.34 -6.62 22.49
C LEU A 212 3.54 -5.65 22.69
N THR A 213 3.54 -4.87 23.75
CA THR A 213 4.45 -3.73 23.93
C THR A 213 5.17 -3.67 25.27
N GLU A 214 5.02 -4.67 26.10
CA GLU A 214 5.95 -4.89 27.22
C GLU A 214 7.20 -5.61 26.70
N PRO A 215 8.40 -5.13 27.06
CA PRO A 215 9.68 -5.62 26.54
C PRO A 215 10.00 -7.04 26.94
#